data_667df33efc1c050069da441d74d9f117
#
_entry.id   667df33efc1c050069da441d74d9f117
#
_cell.length_a   1.000
_cell.length_b   1.000
_cell.length_c   1.000
_cell.angle_alpha   90.00
_cell.angle_beta   90.00
_cell.angle_gamma   90.00
#
_symmetry.space_group_name_H-M   'P 1'
#
loop_
_entity.id
_entity.type
_entity.pdbx_description
1 polymer ?
#
loop_
_entity_poly.entity_id
_entity_poly.type
_entity_poly.pdbx_seq_one_letter_code
_entity_poly.pdbx_strand_id
1 'polypeptide(L)'
;PILITGITTIVCILGLLSHTMMPAAELGVLTAIGIGFALLLSLWFLPAMLSFFKLKDKGSAKGKKKNSVLDRGLVRMGNWVTGHPKTIIASAVFVTIIGVVGVFFLKVDTNVESYFSAKSEVGRSTKLINEKFGGSQFISLLFSGDVLTPEVMKRMEFYEKEIIKDPAVGLVSSPVSLVKELSKGFYELAEEGYNEIPETSEEIYQLIEMFSLGGNEDDISQFLDYNYENARILISLKDGSNSANKRVLKKINTLTKDDPNVRYAAGAGLTEIELADIVVKGQIKSLIFALAVVFIILSFVLRSPKAGLLSGLPITIAIVVLFG
;
A
#
# COMPACT_ATOMS: atom_id res chain seq x y z
N PRO A 1 -16.28 -24.72 -24.22
CA PRO A 1 -16.19 -24.19 -22.85
C PRO A 1 -14.75 -23.82 -22.47
N ILE A 2 -13.79 -24.75 -22.56
CA ILE A 2 -12.38 -24.54 -22.14
C ILE A 2 -11.74 -23.31 -22.81
N LEU A 3 -11.93 -23.14 -24.12
CA LEU A 3 -11.40 -22.01 -24.87
C LEU A 3 -11.94 -20.67 -24.34
N ILE A 4 -13.27 -20.60 -24.13
CA ILE A 4 -13.93 -19.37 -23.65
C ILE A 4 -13.43 -19.04 -22.24
N THR A 5 -13.40 -20.02 -21.34
CA THR A 5 -12.90 -19.84 -19.98
C THR A 5 -11.43 -19.41 -19.97
N GLY A 6 -10.57 -20.04 -20.79
CA GLY A 6 -9.16 -19.66 -20.89
C GLY A 6 -8.97 -18.23 -21.42
N ILE A 7 -9.68 -17.85 -22.47
CA ILE A 7 -9.63 -16.48 -23.02
C ILE A 7 -10.14 -15.47 -22.01
N THR A 8 -11.28 -15.71 -21.35
CA THR A 8 -11.80 -14.79 -20.33
C THR A 8 -10.81 -14.60 -19.18
N THR A 9 -10.16 -15.67 -18.73
CA THR A 9 -9.17 -15.58 -17.65
C THR A 9 -7.95 -14.78 -18.10
N ILE A 10 -7.41 -15.02 -19.28
CA ILE A 10 -6.27 -14.26 -19.83
C ILE A 10 -6.60 -12.78 -19.88
N VAL A 11 -7.75 -12.42 -20.45
CA VAL A 11 -8.15 -11.02 -20.62
C VAL A 11 -8.42 -10.34 -19.28
N CYS A 12 -9.02 -11.05 -18.31
CA CYS A 12 -9.20 -10.54 -16.95
C CYS A 12 -7.86 -10.23 -16.27
N ILE A 13 -6.88 -11.12 -16.39
CA ILE A 13 -5.56 -10.93 -15.80
C ILE A 13 -4.78 -9.80 -16.50
N LEU A 14 -4.91 -9.68 -17.82
CA LEU A 14 -4.38 -8.53 -18.56
C LEU A 14 -5.01 -7.20 -18.11
N GLY A 15 -6.17 -7.23 -17.43
CA GLY A 15 -6.73 -6.07 -16.74
C GLY A 15 -5.78 -5.42 -15.73
N LEU A 16 -4.82 -6.19 -15.17
CA LEU A 16 -3.77 -5.66 -14.31
C LEU A 16 -2.83 -4.68 -15.04
N LEU A 17 -2.75 -4.69 -16.36
CA LEU A 17 -2.03 -3.67 -17.14
C LEU A 17 -2.57 -2.26 -16.91
N SER A 18 -3.83 -2.13 -16.51
CA SER A 18 -4.42 -0.84 -16.16
C SER A 18 -4.05 -0.36 -14.75
N HIS A 19 -3.33 -1.19 -13.98
CA HIS A 19 -2.85 -0.84 -12.65
C HIS A 19 -1.69 0.14 -12.74
N THR A 20 -1.63 1.11 -11.82
CA THR A 20 -0.59 2.14 -11.83
C THR A 20 0.77 1.62 -11.33
N MET A 21 0.77 0.55 -10.52
CA MET A 21 2.01 -0.08 -10.06
C MET A 21 2.61 -0.98 -11.13
N MET A 22 3.86 -0.71 -11.49
CA MET A 22 4.62 -1.49 -12.47
C MET A 22 4.71 -2.99 -12.14
N PRO A 23 5.03 -3.43 -10.89
CA PRO A 23 5.07 -4.85 -10.56
C PRO A 23 3.74 -5.58 -10.75
N ALA A 24 2.61 -4.91 -10.51
CA ALA A 24 1.29 -5.50 -10.73
C ALA A 24 0.99 -5.70 -12.23
N ALA A 25 1.38 -4.74 -13.06
CA ALA A 25 1.23 -4.85 -14.52
C ALA A 25 2.11 -5.97 -15.10
N GLU A 26 3.37 -6.08 -14.65
CA GLU A 26 4.29 -7.15 -15.04
C GLU A 26 3.77 -8.53 -14.65
N LEU A 27 3.29 -8.67 -13.41
CA LEU A 27 2.64 -9.90 -12.94
C LEU A 27 1.46 -10.29 -13.83
N GLY A 28 0.66 -9.30 -14.23
CA GLY A 28 -0.47 -9.50 -15.14
C GLY A 28 -0.04 -10.11 -16.48
N VAL A 29 1.00 -9.56 -17.11
CA VAL A 29 1.53 -10.06 -18.37
C VAL A 29 2.09 -11.48 -18.25
N LEU A 30 2.98 -11.69 -17.27
CA LEU A 30 3.62 -13.00 -17.06
C LEU A 30 2.59 -14.10 -16.78
N THR A 31 1.60 -13.78 -15.93
CA THR A 31 0.53 -14.73 -15.61
C THR A 31 -0.36 -15.01 -16.83
N ALA A 32 -0.69 -14.00 -17.64
CA ALA A 32 -1.46 -14.16 -18.86
C ALA A 32 -0.75 -15.05 -19.88
N ILE A 33 0.56 -14.90 -20.04
CA ILE A 33 1.39 -15.76 -20.89
C ILE A 33 1.35 -17.21 -20.36
N GLY A 34 1.55 -17.40 -19.05
CA GLY A 34 1.50 -18.74 -18.44
C GLY A 34 0.16 -19.45 -18.66
N ILE A 35 -0.96 -18.73 -18.47
CA ILE A 35 -2.30 -19.26 -18.76
C ILE A 35 -2.51 -19.53 -20.24
N GLY A 36 -1.97 -18.69 -21.12
CA GLY A 36 -1.96 -18.92 -22.57
C GLY A 36 -1.29 -20.23 -22.93
N PHE A 37 -0.10 -20.50 -22.39
CA PHE A 37 0.58 -21.79 -22.58
C PHE A 37 -0.23 -22.96 -22.01
N ALA A 38 -0.81 -22.82 -20.81
CA ALA A 38 -1.65 -23.85 -20.22
C ALA A 38 -2.88 -24.16 -21.09
N LEU A 39 -3.48 -23.12 -21.68
CA LEU A 39 -4.60 -23.28 -22.61
C LEU A 39 -4.19 -24.02 -23.88
N LEU A 40 -3.05 -23.67 -24.48
CA LEU A 40 -2.51 -24.36 -25.67
C LEU A 40 -2.22 -25.83 -25.37
N LEU A 41 -1.57 -26.11 -24.24
CA LEU A 41 -1.32 -27.50 -23.82
C LEU A 41 -2.61 -28.27 -23.56
N SER A 42 -3.61 -27.64 -22.98
CA SER A 42 -4.92 -28.27 -22.72
C SER A 42 -5.66 -28.58 -24.02
N LEU A 43 -5.53 -27.74 -25.05
CA LEU A 43 -6.24 -27.92 -26.32
C LEU A 43 -5.53 -28.87 -27.29
N TRP A 44 -4.21 -28.89 -27.28
CA TRP A 44 -3.40 -29.63 -28.27
C TRP A 44 -2.70 -30.86 -27.67
N PHE A 45 -1.95 -30.64 -26.59
CA PHE A 45 -1.15 -31.70 -25.99
C PHE A 45 -2.00 -32.76 -25.31
N LEU A 46 -2.99 -32.35 -24.51
CA LEU A 46 -3.82 -33.30 -23.76
C LEU A 46 -4.61 -34.26 -24.69
N PRO A 47 -5.31 -33.80 -25.75
CA PRO A 47 -5.96 -34.71 -26.69
C PRO A 47 -4.98 -35.61 -27.46
N ALA A 48 -3.82 -35.06 -27.87
CA ALA A 48 -2.77 -35.84 -28.53
C ALA A 48 -2.27 -36.94 -27.60
N MET A 49 -1.96 -36.63 -26.36
CA MET A 49 -1.51 -37.60 -25.37
C MET A 49 -2.58 -38.69 -25.10
N LEU A 50 -3.84 -38.29 -24.97
CA LEU A 50 -4.95 -39.22 -24.76
C LEU A 50 -5.15 -40.16 -25.95
N SER A 51 -4.80 -39.78 -27.18
CA SER A 51 -4.89 -40.62 -28.38
C SER A 51 -3.93 -41.83 -28.34
N PHE A 52 -2.82 -41.76 -27.61
CA PHE A 52 -1.90 -42.87 -27.40
C PHE A 52 -2.44 -43.93 -26.43
N PHE A 53 -3.39 -43.60 -25.59
CA PHE A 53 -4.02 -44.55 -24.69
C PHE A 53 -5.21 -45.19 -25.40
N LYS A 54 -5.10 -46.47 -25.75
CA LYS A 54 -6.25 -47.28 -26.15
C LYS A 54 -7.24 -47.35 -25.00
N LEU A 55 -8.19 -46.43 -24.96
CA LEU A 55 -9.33 -46.56 -24.05
C LEU A 55 -10.03 -47.87 -24.42
N LYS A 56 -9.95 -48.83 -23.53
CA LYS A 56 -10.70 -50.07 -23.66
C LYS A 56 -12.18 -49.70 -23.70
N ASP A 57 -12.76 -49.77 -24.87
CA ASP A 57 -14.18 -49.52 -25.07
C ASP A 57 -14.92 -50.53 -24.20
N LYS A 58 -15.24 -50.17 -22.98
CA LYS A 58 -16.24 -50.86 -22.18
C LYS A 58 -17.53 -50.60 -22.92
N GLY A 59 -17.81 -51.48 -23.87
CA GLY A 59 -18.90 -51.40 -24.81
C GLY A 59 -20.10 -50.74 -24.17
N SER A 60 -20.74 -49.92 -24.95
CA SER A 60 -21.96 -49.19 -24.64
C SER A 60 -22.96 -50.14 -24.00
N ALA A 61 -22.74 -50.47 -22.73
CA ALA A 61 -23.74 -51.12 -21.91
C ALA A 61 -24.89 -50.12 -21.79
N LYS A 62 -25.91 -50.34 -22.60
CA LYS A 62 -27.29 -49.87 -22.35
C LYS A 62 -27.72 -50.42 -20.96
N GLY A 63 -27.01 -50.11 -19.92
CA GLY A 63 -27.22 -50.58 -18.59
C GLY A 63 -27.09 -49.41 -17.63
N LYS A 64 -28.24 -48.97 -17.09
CA LYS A 64 -28.46 -48.21 -15.87
C LYS A 64 -27.22 -47.35 -15.48
N LYS A 65 -27.23 -46.07 -15.83
CA LYS A 65 -26.37 -45.10 -15.17
C LYS A 65 -26.46 -45.37 -13.65
N LYS A 66 -25.44 -46.02 -13.10
CA LYS A 66 -25.25 -46.05 -11.67
C LYS A 66 -25.10 -44.57 -11.28
N ASN A 67 -26.17 -44.00 -10.75
CA ASN A 67 -26.14 -42.62 -10.25
C ASN A 67 -24.99 -42.56 -9.26
N SER A 68 -23.88 -41.98 -9.68
CA SER A 68 -22.74 -41.69 -8.80
C SER A 68 -23.27 -40.92 -7.59
N VAL A 69 -22.64 -41.07 -6.45
CA VAL A 69 -22.95 -40.28 -5.25
C VAL A 69 -22.91 -38.76 -5.61
N LEU A 70 -21.98 -38.40 -6.51
CA LEU A 70 -21.84 -37.06 -7.04
C LEU A 70 -23.07 -36.63 -7.87
N ASP A 71 -23.58 -37.50 -8.77
CA ASP A 71 -24.76 -37.19 -9.60
C ASP A 71 -26.00 -36.98 -8.71
N ARG A 72 -26.18 -37.83 -7.70
CA ARG A 72 -27.29 -37.69 -6.73
C ARG A 72 -27.19 -36.40 -5.92
N GLY A 73 -25.96 -36.00 -5.52
CA GLY A 73 -25.71 -34.76 -4.83
C GLY A 73 -26.02 -33.53 -5.69
N LEU A 74 -25.54 -33.52 -6.94
CA LEU A 74 -25.77 -32.43 -7.88
C LEU A 74 -27.27 -32.28 -8.25
N VAL A 75 -27.99 -33.41 -8.49
CA VAL A 75 -29.42 -33.40 -8.76
C VAL A 75 -30.22 -32.89 -7.55
N ARG A 76 -29.88 -33.34 -6.33
CA ARG A 76 -30.52 -32.85 -5.11
C ARG A 76 -30.30 -31.36 -4.91
N MET A 77 -29.06 -30.86 -5.12
CA MET A 77 -28.75 -29.46 -5.04
C MET A 77 -29.47 -28.65 -6.10
N GLY A 78 -29.52 -29.12 -7.35
CA GLY A 78 -30.26 -28.48 -8.43
C GLY A 78 -31.76 -28.36 -8.12
N ASN A 79 -32.38 -29.44 -7.64
CA ASN A 79 -33.79 -29.41 -7.28
C ASN A 79 -34.10 -28.52 -6.07
N TRP A 80 -33.16 -28.44 -5.11
CA TRP A 80 -33.30 -27.54 -3.97
C TRP A 80 -33.20 -26.08 -4.40
N VAL A 81 -32.22 -25.74 -5.26
CA VAL A 81 -32.03 -24.39 -5.81
C VAL A 81 -33.24 -23.94 -6.62
N THR A 82 -33.75 -24.80 -7.52
CA THR A 82 -34.93 -24.47 -8.34
C THR A 82 -36.22 -24.42 -7.54
N GLY A 83 -36.31 -25.18 -6.44
CA GLY A 83 -37.48 -25.20 -5.56
C GLY A 83 -37.58 -24.02 -4.60
N HIS A 84 -36.47 -23.34 -4.32
CA HIS A 84 -36.42 -22.25 -3.33
C HIS A 84 -35.76 -20.96 -3.86
N PRO A 85 -36.19 -20.42 -5.03
CA PRO A 85 -35.50 -19.29 -5.65
C PRO A 85 -35.52 -18.02 -4.78
N LYS A 86 -36.63 -17.78 -4.06
CA LYS A 86 -36.77 -16.62 -3.17
C LYS A 86 -35.76 -16.68 -2.00
N THR A 87 -35.56 -17.83 -1.40
CA THR A 87 -34.63 -18.03 -0.30
C THR A 87 -33.19 -17.82 -0.76
N ILE A 88 -32.84 -18.32 -1.95
CA ILE A 88 -31.48 -18.16 -2.51
C ILE A 88 -31.19 -16.71 -2.86
N ILE A 89 -32.15 -16.03 -3.49
CA ILE A 89 -32.00 -14.58 -3.79
C ILE A 89 -31.89 -13.79 -2.48
N ALA A 90 -32.74 -14.09 -1.49
CA ALA A 90 -32.69 -13.41 -0.19
C ALA A 90 -31.35 -13.63 0.54
N SER A 91 -30.82 -14.87 0.51
CA SER A 91 -29.50 -15.15 1.10
C SER A 91 -28.36 -14.45 0.36
N ALA A 92 -28.40 -14.41 -0.97
CA ALA A 92 -27.41 -13.69 -1.76
C ALA A 92 -27.44 -12.18 -1.47
N VAL A 93 -28.65 -11.58 -1.39
CA VAL A 93 -28.80 -10.17 -1.02
C VAL A 93 -28.30 -9.92 0.40
N PHE A 94 -28.63 -10.79 1.35
CA PHE A 94 -28.17 -10.67 2.73
C PHE A 94 -26.65 -10.71 2.84
N VAL A 95 -26.00 -11.65 2.19
CA VAL A 95 -24.52 -11.77 2.14
C VAL A 95 -23.91 -10.54 1.46
N THR A 96 -24.53 -10.04 0.38
CA THR A 96 -24.08 -8.82 -0.29
C THR A 96 -24.16 -7.60 0.63
N ILE A 97 -25.23 -7.46 1.41
CA ILE A 97 -25.38 -6.36 2.36
C ILE A 97 -24.29 -6.43 3.43
N ILE A 98 -24.00 -7.62 3.97
CA ILE A 98 -22.89 -7.80 4.94
C ILE A 98 -21.58 -7.40 4.30
N GLY A 99 -21.28 -7.86 3.08
CA GLY A 99 -20.07 -7.48 2.36
C GLY A 99 -19.97 -5.96 2.14
N VAL A 100 -21.05 -5.30 1.71
CA VAL A 100 -21.06 -3.84 1.55
C VAL A 100 -20.77 -3.12 2.87
N VAL A 101 -21.36 -3.58 3.97
CA VAL A 101 -21.09 -3.01 5.30
C VAL A 101 -19.61 -3.23 5.68
N GLY A 102 -19.07 -4.43 5.42
CA GLY A 102 -17.67 -4.76 5.71
C GLY A 102 -16.68 -3.86 4.97
N VAL A 103 -16.96 -3.49 3.71
CA VAL A 103 -16.10 -2.58 2.94
C VAL A 103 -15.87 -1.24 3.67
N PHE A 104 -16.84 -0.72 4.41
CA PHE A 104 -16.67 0.53 5.19
C PHE A 104 -15.72 0.37 6.38
N PHE A 105 -15.46 -0.84 6.84
CA PHE A 105 -14.51 -1.12 7.91
C PHE A 105 -13.12 -1.48 7.39
N LEU A 106 -12.94 -1.60 6.08
CA LEU A 106 -11.66 -1.93 5.46
C LEU A 106 -10.64 -0.82 5.72
N LYS A 107 -9.55 -1.16 6.37
CA LYS A 107 -8.39 -0.29 6.54
C LYS A 107 -7.28 -0.78 5.64
N VAL A 108 -6.84 0.08 4.73
CA VAL A 108 -5.67 -0.22 3.89
C VAL A 108 -4.44 0.28 4.62
N ASP A 109 -3.58 -0.64 5.01
CA ASP A 109 -2.29 -0.34 5.63
C ASP A 109 -1.18 -1.00 4.81
N THR A 110 -0.26 -0.18 4.30
CA THR A 110 0.90 -0.63 3.51
C THR A 110 2.18 -0.61 4.33
N ASN A 111 2.06 -0.46 5.66
CA ASN A 111 3.22 -0.52 6.54
C ASN A 111 3.93 -1.88 6.39
N VAL A 112 5.13 -1.84 5.81
CA VAL A 112 5.94 -3.03 5.55
C VAL A 112 6.30 -3.77 6.84
N GLU A 113 6.43 -3.05 7.96
CA GLU A 113 6.74 -3.63 9.26
C GLU A 113 5.62 -4.57 9.74
N SER A 114 4.38 -4.29 9.39
CA SER A 114 3.21 -5.12 9.75
C SER A 114 3.20 -6.50 9.09
N TYR A 115 3.97 -6.70 8.02
CA TYR A 115 4.10 -8.01 7.36
C TYR A 115 4.95 -8.99 8.15
N PHE A 116 5.74 -8.51 9.11
CA PHE A 116 6.57 -9.35 9.94
C PHE A 116 5.85 -9.73 11.24
N SER A 117 5.91 -11.00 11.60
CA SER A 117 5.39 -11.44 12.90
C SER A 117 6.09 -10.72 14.04
N ALA A 118 5.35 -10.29 15.06
CA ALA A 118 5.93 -9.70 16.28
C ALA A 118 6.95 -10.60 17.00
N LYS A 119 6.95 -11.92 16.70
CA LYS A 119 7.91 -12.89 17.23
C LYS A 119 9.16 -13.06 16.36
N SER A 120 9.16 -12.54 15.13
CA SER A 120 10.33 -12.58 14.25
C SER A 120 11.43 -11.66 14.79
N GLU A 121 12.65 -11.85 14.32
CA GLU A 121 13.79 -11.00 14.68
C GLU A 121 13.52 -9.54 14.25
N VAL A 122 13.06 -9.35 13.00
CA VAL A 122 12.68 -8.03 12.47
C VAL A 122 11.60 -7.39 13.33
N GLY A 123 10.50 -8.10 13.63
CA GLY A 123 9.40 -7.53 14.42
C GLY A 123 9.82 -7.13 15.85
N ARG A 124 10.72 -7.90 16.48
CA ARG A 124 11.27 -7.55 17.80
C ARG A 124 12.21 -6.35 17.74
N SER A 125 13.08 -6.30 16.73
CA SER A 125 14.01 -5.18 16.53
C SER A 125 13.26 -3.89 16.23
N THR A 126 12.28 -3.91 15.33
CA THR A 126 11.42 -2.75 15.03
C THR A 126 10.70 -2.25 16.26
N LYS A 127 10.11 -3.16 17.05
CA LYS A 127 9.46 -2.79 18.31
C LYS A 127 10.42 -2.09 19.27
N LEU A 128 11.64 -2.62 19.42
CA LEU A 128 12.65 -2.02 20.27
C LEU A 128 13.05 -0.61 19.79
N ILE A 129 13.25 -0.44 18.48
CA ILE A 129 13.55 0.85 17.86
C ILE A 129 12.40 1.84 18.12
N ASN A 130 11.16 1.43 17.89
CA ASN A 130 10.00 2.28 18.10
C ASN A 130 9.83 2.71 19.56
N GLU A 131 10.14 1.84 20.52
CA GLU A 131 10.01 2.13 21.94
C GLU A 131 11.19 2.93 22.52
N LYS A 132 12.42 2.71 22.02
CA LYS A 132 13.65 3.24 22.64
C LYS A 132 14.33 4.35 21.83
N PHE A 133 14.17 4.37 20.52
CA PHE A 133 14.89 5.26 19.61
C PHE A 133 13.99 6.24 18.84
N GLY A 134 12.73 6.36 19.27
CA GLY A 134 11.81 7.36 18.72
C GLY A 134 11.06 6.94 17.45
N GLY A 135 11.38 5.77 16.87
CA GLY A 135 10.66 5.25 15.71
C GLY A 135 11.57 4.73 14.60
N SER A 136 11.07 3.78 13.83
CA SER A 136 11.76 3.15 12.70
C SER A 136 11.44 3.81 11.35
N GLN A 137 10.35 4.56 11.28
CA GLN A 137 9.95 5.31 10.11
C GLN A 137 10.20 6.80 10.29
N PHE A 138 10.39 7.53 9.20
CA PHE A 138 10.63 8.97 9.26
C PHE A 138 9.92 9.74 8.15
N ILE A 139 9.62 11.00 8.46
CA ILE A 139 9.24 12.04 7.52
C ILE A 139 10.31 13.13 7.62
N SER A 140 10.85 13.56 6.48
CA SER A 140 11.76 14.68 6.36
C SER A 140 11.01 15.91 5.86
N LEU A 141 11.14 17.04 6.54
CA LEU A 141 10.63 18.31 6.10
C LEU A 141 11.81 19.15 5.61
N LEU A 142 11.83 19.51 4.33
CA LEU A 142 12.91 20.21 3.68
C LEU A 142 12.67 21.73 3.69
N PHE A 143 13.67 22.45 4.15
CA PHE A 143 13.79 23.91 4.08
C PHE A 143 14.83 24.30 3.03
N SER A 144 14.62 25.43 2.36
CA SER A 144 15.58 26.00 1.39
C SER A 144 15.67 27.49 1.53
N GLY A 145 16.84 28.06 1.19
CA GLY A 145 17.18 29.46 1.29
C GLY A 145 18.19 29.71 2.42
N ASP A 146 18.17 30.85 3.05
CA ASP A 146 19.10 31.22 4.13
C ASP A 146 18.75 30.47 5.42
N VAL A 147 19.01 29.13 5.45
CA VAL A 147 18.57 28.24 6.52
C VAL A 147 19.32 28.43 7.84
N LEU A 148 20.49 29.08 7.82
CA LEU A 148 21.29 29.38 9.00
C LEU A 148 20.94 30.74 9.63
N THR A 149 19.84 31.38 9.24
CA THR A 149 19.39 32.62 9.90
C THR A 149 18.66 32.30 11.21
N PRO A 150 18.85 33.13 12.25
CA PRO A 150 18.13 32.94 13.53
C PRO A 150 16.61 32.86 13.36
N GLU A 151 16.05 33.60 12.41
CA GLU A 151 14.60 33.61 12.14
C GLU A 151 14.12 32.23 11.62
N VAL A 152 14.85 31.66 10.66
CA VAL A 152 14.50 30.32 10.12
C VAL A 152 14.70 29.23 11.18
N MET A 153 15.79 29.33 11.94
CA MET A 153 16.07 28.40 13.06
C MET A 153 14.96 28.48 14.15
N LYS A 154 14.51 29.65 14.53
CA LYS A 154 13.40 29.84 15.48
C LYS A 154 12.08 29.25 14.94
N ARG A 155 11.82 29.37 13.62
CA ARG A 155 10.66 28.70 13.02
C ARG A 155 10.78 27.19 13.03
N MET A 156 11.97 26.64 12.70
CA MET A 156 12.21 25.19 12.80
C MET A 156 11.99 24.68 14.22
N GLU A 157 12.50 25.42 15.24
CA GLU A 157 12.27 25.09 16.65
C GLU A 157 10.79 25.08 17.03
N PHE A 158 10.03 26.04 16.52
CA PHE A 158 8.59 26.07 16.72
C PHE A 158 7.92 24.82 16.11
N TYR A 159 8.31 24.43 14.88
CA TYR A 159 7.77 23.24 14.25
C TYR A 159 8.15 21.96 15.00
N GLU A 160 9.38 21.84 15.47
CA GLU A 160 9.80 20.71 16.33
C GLU A 160 8.90 20.58 17.57
N LYS A 161 8.72 21.70 18.31
CA LYS A 161 7.90 21.76 19.52
C LYS A 161 6.42 21.43 19.26
N GLU A 162 5.90 21.79 18.10
CA GLU A 162 4.52 21.49 17.76
C GLU A 162 4.34 20.07 17.24
N ILE A 163 5.25 19.58 16.39
CA ILE A 163 5.16 18.25 15.77
C ILE A 163 5.31 17.15 16.81
N ILE A 164 6.25 17.29 17.77
CA ILE A 164 6.52 16.30 18.83
C ILE A 164 5.30 16.04 19.73
N LYS A 165 4.32 16.94 19.78
CA LYS A 165 3.08 16.76 20.56
C LYS A 165 2.17 15.67 20.01
N ASP A 166 2.36 15.24 18.75
CA ASP A 166 1.57 14.13 18.19
C ASP A 166 2.05 12.80 18.80
N PRO A 167 1.14 11.96 19.33
CA PRO A 167 1.52 10.70 19.98
C PRO A 167 2.20 9.69 19.06
N ALA A 168 2.04 9.81 17.73
CA ALA A 168 2.71 8.96 16.77
C ALA A 168 4.18 9.35 16.56
N VAL A 169 4.56 10.58 16.93
CA VAL A 169 5.92 11.08 16.80
C VAL A 169 6.74 10.68 18.02
N GLY A 170 7.92 10.15 17.79
CA GLY A 170 8.82 9.74 18.86
C GLY A 170 10.01 10.63 19.06
N LEU A 171 10.54 11.18 17.96
CA LEU A 171 11.68 12.08 17.97
C LEU A 171 11.53 13.08 16.82
N VAL A 172 11.93 14.31 17.05
CA VAL A 172 12.10 15.32 16.02
C VAL A 172 13.51 15.87 16.18
N SER A 173 14.27 15.89 15.10
CA SER A 173 15.65 16.35 15.07
C SER A 173 15.86 17.28 13.89
N SER A 174 16.61 18.35 14.09
CA SER A 174 16.93 19.35 13.07
C SER A 174 18.29 19.99 13.32
N PRO A 175 18.76 20.88 12.44
CA PRO A 175 19.95 21.69 12.70
C PRO A 175 19.84 22.49 14.00
N VAL A 176 18.62 22.87 14.42
CA VAL A 176 18.40 23.61 15.67
C VAL A 176 18.85 22.80 16.87
N SER A 177 18.49 21.53 16.92
CA SER A 177 18.90 20.63 18.02
C SER A 177 20.43 20.52 18.10
N LEU A 178 21.10 20.47 16.94
CA LEU A 178 22.55 20.45 16.85
C LEU A 178 23.17 21.76 17.35
N VAL A 179 22.70 22.92 16.83
CA VAL A 179 23.20 24.25 17.21
C VAL A 179 23.05 24.50 18.71
N LYS A 180 21.91 24.14 19.29
CA LYS A 180 21.65 24.27 20.73
C LYS A 180 22.54 23.35 21.57
N GLU A 181 22.83 22.15 21.09
CA GLU A 181 23.76 21.26 21.81
C GLU A 181 25.22 21.79 21.73
N LEU A 182 25.61 22.34 20.60
CA LEU A 182 26.92 22.99 20.44
C LEU A 182 27.05 24.21 21.33
N SER A 183 26.01 25.04 21.45
CA SER A 183 26.06 26.23 22.32
C SER A 183 26.32 25.91 23.78
N LYS A 184 25.92 24.73 24.26
CA LYS A 184 26.26 24.27 25.62
C LYS A 184 27.75 24.02 25.83
N GLY A 185 28.50 23.78 24.78
CA GLY A 185 29.95 23.59 24.84
C GLY A 185 30.72 24.91 24.91
N PHE A 186 30.10 26.02 24.54
CA PHE A 186 30.73 27.35 24.46
C PHE A 186 30.29 28.29 25.59
N TYR A 187 29.09 28.09 26.13
CA TYR A 187 28.52 28.93 27.18
C TYR A 187 28.39 28.17 28.48
N GLU A 188 28.63 28.85 29.62
CA GLU A 188 28.39 28.27 30.92
C GLU A 188 26.89 28.22 31.25
N LEU A 189 26.48 27.33 32.17
CA LEU A 189 25.08 27.04 32.51
C LEU A 189 24.24 28.27 32.91
N ALA A 190 24.89 29.36 33.32
CA ALA A 190 24.26 30.63 33.77
C ALA A 190 24.42 31.76 32.76
N GLU A 191 25.10 31.51 31.65
CA GLU A 191 25.35 32.54 30.61
C GLU A 191 24.20 32.63 29.60
N GLU A 192 23.99 33.81 29.10
CA GLU A 192 23.11 34.09 27.96
C GLU A 192 23.66 33.37 26.73
N GLY A 193 22.82 32.59 26.02
CA GLY A 193 23.26 31.73 24.90
C GLY A 193 23.40 30.25 25.22
N TYR A 194 23.42 29.84 26.51
CA TYR A 194 23.43 28.41 26.88
C TYR A 194 22.16 27.69 26.41
N ASN A 195 22.32 26.68 25.56
CA ASN A 195 21.21 25.91 25.00
C ASN A 195 20.17 26.77 24.22
N GLU A 196 20.65 27.83 23.60
CA GLU A 196 19.85 28.76 22.82
C GLU A 196 20.32 28.84 21.37
N ILE A 197 19.48 29.38 20.51
CA ILE A 197 19.84 29.68 19.13
C ILE A 197 20.59 31.02 19.14
N PRO A 198 21.83 31.10 18.60
CA PRO A 198 22.53 32.37 18.49
C PRO A 198 21.74 33.46 17.80
N GLU A 199 22.02 34.72 18.13
CA GLU A 199 21.29 35.86 17.57
C GLU A 199 21.76 36.26 16.16
N THR A 200 22.94 35.80 15.74
CA THR A 200 23.51 36.11 14.45
C THR A 200 23.74 34.88 13.59
N SER A 201 23.62 35.00 12.29
CA SER A 201 23.90 33.92 11.33
C SER A 201 25.38 33.51 11.35
N GLU A 202 26.28 34.47 11.60
CA GLU A 202 27.71 34.27 11.68
C GLU A 202 28.08 33.34 12.84
N GLU A 203 27.46 33.51 14.00
CA GLU A 203 27.68 32.62 15.16
C GLU A 203 27.17 31.22 14.89
N ILE A 204 25.97 31.10 14.28
CA ILE A 204 25.42 29.79 13.90
C ILE A 204 26.36 29.07 12.93
N TYR A 205 26.85 29.78 11.91
CA TYR A 205 27.81 29.26 10.95
C TYR A 205 29.11 28.82 11.62
N GLN A 206 29.70 29.65 12.51
CA GLN A 206 30.92 29.31 13.24
C GLN A 206 30.78 28.06 14.10
N LEU A 207 29.66 27.89 14.81
CA LEU A 207 29.38 26.67 15.59
C LEU A 207 29.36 25.44 14.70
N ILE A 208 28.68 25.51 13.57
CA ILE A 208 28.58 24.37 12.62
C ILE A 208 29.94 24.05 12.00
N GLU A 209 30.69 25.09 11.57
CA GLU A 209 32.03 24.92 11.00
C GLU A 209 33.02 24.31 12.02
N MET A 210 33.00 24.78 13.26
CA MET A 210 33.85 24.19 14.30
C MET A 210 33.53 22.74 14.56
N PHE A 211 32.25 22.35 14.53
CA PHE A 211 31.84 20.96 14.67
C PHE A 211 32.26 20.12 13.47
N SER A 212 32.17 20.68 12.25
CA SER A 212 32.66 20.05 11.02
C SER A 212 34.16 19.79 11.06
N LEU A 213 34.94 20.79 11.45
CA LEU A 213 36.40 20.66 11.60
C LEU A 213 36.82 19.60 12.62
N GLY A 214 35.97 19.28 13.58
CA GLY A 214 36.14 18.19 14.53
C GLY A 214 35.97 16.79 13.92
N GLY A 215 35.71 16.66 12.62
CA GLY A 215 35.53 15.39 11.92
C GLY A 215 34.10 14.84 11.97
N ASN A 216 33.12 15.69 12.27
CA ASN A 216 31.69 15.30 12.38
C ASN A 216 30.85 15.71 11.16
N GLU A 217 31.45 15.75 9.98
CA GLU A 217 30.79 16.17 8.73
C GLU A 217 29.59 15.28 8.39
N ASP A 218 29.71 13.98 8.63
CA ASP A 218 28.59 13.02 8.41
C ASP A 218 27.38 13.31 9.29
N ASP A 219 27.57 13.79 10.52
CA ASP A 219 26.49 14.15 11.43
C ASP A 219 25.77 15.44 10.98
N ILE A 220 26.50 16.40 10.42
CA ILE A 220 25.94 17.62 9.85
C ILE A 220 25.14 17.30 8.58
N SER A 221 25.66 16.45 7.72
CA SER A 221 25.06 16.06 6.44
C SER A 221 23.67 15.42 6.59
N GLN A 222 23.35 14.94 7.78
CA GLN A 222 22.01 14.45 8.11
C GLN A 222 20.97 15.59 8.15
N PHE A 223 21.37 16.84 8.40
CA PHE A 223 20.48 17.97 8.62
C PHE A 223 20.68 19.10 7.62
N LEU A 224 21.89 19.31 7.13
CA LEU A 224 22.27 20.38 6.23
C LEU A 224 22.95 19.83 4.99
N ASP A 225 22.74 20.50 3.85
CA ASP A 225 23.50 20.20 2.65
C ASP A 225 24.88 20.86 2.70
N TYR A 226 25.75 20.47 1.77
CA TYR A 226 27.15 20.91 1.72
C TYR A 226 27.30 22.45 1.60
N ASN A 227 26.35 23.12 0.96
CA ASN A 227 26.36 24.58 0.75
C ASN A 227 25.61 25.36 1.83
N TYR A 228 24.98 24.66 2.79
CA TYR A 228 24.09 25.26 3.80
C TYR A 228 22.88 26.02 3.24
N GLU A 229 22.50 25.71 2.00
CA GLU A 229 21.33 26.30 1.35
C GLU A 229 20.04 25.51 1.65
N ASN A 230 20.18 24.27 2.08
CA ASN A 230 19.07 23.41 2.41
C ASN A 230 19.25 22.78 3.79
N ALA A 231 18.15 22.75 4.53
CA ALA A 231 18.08 22.10 5.83
C ALA A 231 16.89 21.13 5.89
N ARG A 232 16.96 20.13 6.74
CA ARG A 232 15.83 19.24 6.96
C ARG A 232 15.54 19.00 8.44
N ILE A 233 14.27 18.93 8.77
CA ILE A 233 13.78 18.40 10.03
C ILE A 233 13.46 16.93 9.83
N LEU A 234 14.05 16.05 10.63
CA LEU A 234 13.77 14.61 10.67
C LEU A 234 12.74 14.32 11.73
N ILE A 235 11.62 13.75 11.35
CA ILE A 235 10.50 13.40 12.22
C ILE A 235 10.40 11.87 12.25
N SER A 236 10.81 11.27 13.36
CA SER A 236 10.73 9.83 13.57
C SER A 236 9.38 9.42 14.13
N LEU A 237 8.79 8.36 13.57
CA LEU A 237 7.44 7.89 13.86
C LEU A 237 7.49 6.56 14.61
N LYS A 238 6.88 6.50 15.79
CA LYS A 238 6.70 5.28 16.59
C LYS A 238 5.57 4.41 16.04
N ASP A 239 4.55 5.05 15.47
CA ASP A 239 3.43 4.41 14.82
C ASP A 239 3.54 4.68 13.32
N GLY A 240 4.00 3.66 12.58
CA GLY A 240 4.15 3.71 11.14
C GLY A 240 2.86 3.40 10.37
N SER A 241 1.70 3.37 11.02
CA SER A 241 0.44 3.15 10.32
C SER A 241 0.10 4.28 9.35
N ASN A 242 -0.51 3.95 8.21
CA ASN A 242 -0.94 4.96 7.23
C ASN A 242 -1.84 6.04 7.83
N SER A 243 -2.64 5.70 8.83
CA SER A 243 -3.52 6.66 9.51
C SER A 243 -2.73 7.66 10.35
N ALA A 244 -1.69 7.21 11.06
CA ALA A 244 -0.80 8.05 11.83
C ALA A 244 0.02 8.95 10.91
N ASN A 245 0.62 8.37 9.87
CA ASN A 245 1.40 9.10 8.87
C ASN A 245 0.59 10.21 8.20
N LYS A 246 -0.65 9.92 7.75
CA LYS A 246 -1.57 10.93 7.18
C LYS A 246 -1.92 12.04 8.16
N ARG A 247 -2.14 11.70 9.45
CA ARG A 247 -2.42 12.70 10.48
C ARG A 247 -1.23 13.63 10.71
N VAL A 248 -0.03 13.06 10.87
CA VAL A 248 1.20 13.83 11.07
C VAL A 248 1.49 14.70 9.86
N LEU A 249 1.40 14.15 8.64
CA LEU A 249 1.59 14.91 7.40
C LEU A 249 0.58 16.07 7.28
N LYS A 250 -0.69 15.85 7.61
CA LYS A 250 -1.69 16.91 7.62
C LYS A 250 -1.34 18.02 8.62
N LYS A 251 -0.85 17.64 9.80
CA LYS A 251 -0.39 18.61 10.81
C LYS A 251 0.81 19.43 10.30
N ILE A 252 1.81 18.78 9.73
CA ILE A 252 2.97 19.44 9.10
C ILE A 252 2.49 20.43 8.04
N ASN A 253 1.70 19.97 7.05
CA ASN A 253 1.19 20.83 5.99
C ASN A 253 0.35 22.01 6.49
N THR A 254 -0.36 21.85 7.60
CA THR A 254 -1.13 22.95 8.20
C THR A 254 -0.24 23.97 8.89
N LEU A 255 0.80 23.51 9.59
CA LEU A 255 1.74 24.38 10.30
C LEU A 255 2.64 25.16 9.33
N THR A 256 3.02 24.53 8.21
CA THR A 256 4.03 25.09 7.29
C THR A 256 3.44 25.73 6.03
N LYS A 257 2.12 25.85 5.94
CA LYS A 257 1.39 26.26 4.74
C LYS A 257 1.88 27.58 4.13
N ASP A 258 2.18 28.55 4.99
CA ASP A 258 2.53 29.91 4.58
C ASP A 258 4.03 30.21 4.77
N ASP A 259 4.85 29.21 5.05
CA ASP A 259 6.29 29.38 5.23
C ASP A 259 7.02 29.30 3.88
N PRO A 260 7.66 30.42 3.43
CA PRO A 260 8.32 30.48 2.14
C PRO A 260 9.58 29.61 2.04
N ASN A 261 10.16 29.21 3.16
CA ASN A 261 11.36 28.37 3.20
C ASN A 261 11.03 26.88 3.12
N VAL A 262 9.81 26.46 3.45
CA VAL A 262 9.41 25.05 3.38
C VAL A 262 9.13 24.67 1.94
N ARG A 263 9.80 23.62 1.45
CA ARG A 263 9.68 23.15 0.06
C ARG A 263 8.89 21.85 -0.05
N TYR A 264 9.34 20.80 0.60
CA TYR A 264 8.80 19.45 0.44
C TYR A 264 8.82 18.69 1.76
N ALA A 265 7.85 17.80 1.90
CA ALA A 265 7.96 16.67 2.82
C ALA A 265 8.34 15.42 2.02
N ALA A 266 9.23 14.59 2.55
CA ALA A 266 9.69 13.35 1.94
C ALA A 266 9.94 12.28 3.03
N GLY A 267 10.26 11.06 2.63
CA GLY A 267 10.64 10.00 3.56
C GLY A 267 9.74 8.76 3.48
N ALA A 268 10.13 7.72 4.22
CA ALA A 268 9.47 6.42 4.18
C ALA A 268 7.98 6.52 4.54
N GLY A 269 7.63 7.29 5.58
CA GLY A 269 6.24 7.47 5.98
C GLY A 269 5.37 8.10 4.88
N LEU A 270 5.90 9.02 4.09
CA LEU A 270 5.18 9.60 2.95
C LEU A 270 5.05 8.63 1.80
N THR A 271 6.13 7.89 1.50
CA THR A 271 6.13 6.86 0.45
C THR A 271 5.07 5.79 0.71
N GLU A 272 4.90 5.38 1.96
CA GLU A 272 3.85 4.40 2.33
C GLU A 272 2.44 4.94 2.14
N ILE A 273 2.19 6.22 2.45
CA ILE A 273 0.90 6.88 2.18
C ILE A 273 0.58 6.84 0.69
N GLU A 274 1.52 7.29 -0.13
CA GLU A 274 1.36 7.34 -1.59
C GLU A 274 1.20 5.94 -2.18
N LEU A 275 1.97 4.96 -1.68
CA LEU A 275 1.86 3.57 -2.09
C LEU A 275 0.45 3.02 -1.81
N ALA A 276 -0.11 3.27 -0.62
CA ALA A 276 -1.47 2.84 -0.28
C ALA A 276 -2.51 3.42 -1.25
N ASP A 277 -2.42 4.71 -1.53
CA ASP A 277 -3.35 5.40 -2.42
C ASP A 277 -3.23 4.90 -3.87
N ILE A 278 -2.00 4.63 -4.35
CA ILE A 278 -1.74 4.06 -5.68
C ILE A 278 -2.30 2.63 -5.78
N VAL A 279 -2.09 1.80 -4.75
CA VAL A 279 -2.61 0.42 -4.71
C VAL A 279 -4.12 0.43 -4.78
N VAL A 280 -4.81 1.21 -3.95
CA VAL A 280 -6.27 1.27 -3.91
C VAL A 280 -6.84 1.77 -5.23
N LYS A 281 -6.33 2.88 -5.75
CA LYS A 281 -6.78 3.44 -7.04
C LYS A 281 -6.54 2.48 -8.20
N GLY A 282 -5.35 1.86 -8.23
CA GLY A 282 -4.99 0.86 -9.24
C GLY A 282 -5.89 -0.37 -9.18
N GLN A 283 -6.18 -0.88 -7.97
CA GLN A 283 -7.05 -2.02 -7.76
C GLN A 283 -8.49 -1.75 -8.24
N ILE A 284 -9.05 -0.59 -7.88
CA ILE A 284 -10.40 -0.19 -8.33
C ILE A 284 -10.44 -0.09 -9.86
N LYS A 285 -9.43 0.54 -10.46
CA LYS A 285 -9.35 0.71 -11.92
C LYS A 285 -9.28 -0.64 -12.64
N SER A 286 -8.40 -1.54 -12.20
CA SER A 286 -8.26 -2.87 -12.80
C SER A 286 -9.50 -3.73 -12.62
N LEU A 287 -10.18 -3.61 -11.47
CA LEU A 287 -11.42 -4.32 -11.18
C LEU A 287 -12.57 -3.89 -12.09
N ILE A 288 -12.76 -2.58 -12.25
CA ILE A 288 -13.78 -2.03 -13.16
C ILE A 288 -13.50 -2.49 -14.60
N PHE A 289 -12.24 -2.44 -15.03
CA PHE A 289 -11.83 -2.91 -16.34
C PHE A 289 -12.15 -4.40 -16.52
N ALA A 290 -11.77 -5.25 -15.57
CA ALA A 290 -12.03 -6.68 -15.62
C ALA A 290 -13.53 -7.00 -15.69
N LEU A 291 -14.36 -6.33 -14.87
CA LEU A 291 -15.82 -6.48 -14.90
C LEU A 291 -16.42 -6.07 -16.25
N ALA A 292 -15.96 -4.96 -16.82
CA ALA A 292 -16.42 -4.49 -18.12
C ALA A 292 -16.10 -5.51 -19.22
N VAL A 293 -14.87 -6.04 -19.21
CA VAL A 293 -14.44 -7.05 -20.19
C VAL A 293 -15.23 -8.34 -20.04
N VAL A 294 -15.43 -8.84 -18.81
CA VAL A 294 -16.27 -10.04 -18.56
C VAL A 294 -17.67 -9.82 -19.07
N PHE A 295 -18.26 -8.66 -18.78
CA PHE A 295 -19.58 -8.30 -19.27
C PHE A 295 -19.67 -8.33 -20.82
N ILE A 296 -18.68 -7.75 -21.50
CA ILE A 296 -18.63 -7.74 -22.97
C ILE A 296 -18.51 -9.18 -23.52
N ILE A 297 -17.61 -9.99 -22.97
CA ILE A 297 -17.39 -11.37 -23.42
C ILE A 297 -18.66 -12.21 -23.17
N LEU A 298 -19.28 -12.12 -22.00
CA LEU A 298 -20.50 -12.87 -21.70
C LEU A 298 -21.67 -12.42 -22.57
N SER A 299 -21.80 -11.11 -22.82
CA SER A 299 -22.84 -10.57 -23.71
C SER A 299 -22.68 -11.10 -25.14
N PHE A 300 -21.45 -11.18 -25.63
CA PHE A 300 -21.14 -11.71 -26.94
C PHE A 300 -21.43 -13.22 -27.03
N VAL A 301 -20.95 -14.00 -26.06
CA VAL A 301 -21.14 -15.46 -25.99
C VAL A 301 -22.61 -15.84 -25.88
N LEU A 302 -23.37 -15.10 -25.04
CA LEU A 302 -24.79 -15.34 -24.83
C LEU A 302 -25.69 -14.64 -25.87
N ARG A 303 -25.10 -13.90 -26.80
CA ARG A 303 -25.81 -13.10 -27.82
C ARG A 303 -26.89 -12.18 -27.24
N SER A 304 -26.73 -11.76 -26.00
CA SER A 304 -27.72 -10.91 -25.30
C SER A 304 -27.05 -10.10 -24.19
N PRO A 305 -27.09 -8.76 -24.24
CA PRO A 305 -26.54 -7.93 -23.18
C PRO A 305 -27.22 -8.17 -21.83
N LYS A 306 -28.55 -8.41 -21.84
CA LYS A 306 -29.30 -8.73 -20.60
C LYS A 306 -28.81 -10.02 -19.94
N ALA A 307 -28.56 -11.07 -20.74
CA ALA A 307 -28.04 -12.32 -20.24
C ALA A 307 -26.60 -12.16 -19.73
N GLY A 308 -25.77 -11.38 -20.41
CA GLY A 308 -24.41 -11.03 -19.96
C GLY A 308 -24.40 -10.35 -18.60
N LEU A 309 -25.31 -9.38 -18.39
CA LEU A 309 -25.43 -8.66 -17.13
C LEU A 309 -25.89 -9.58 -15.99
N LEU A 310 -26.90 -10.42 -16.22
CA LEU A 310 -27.36 -11.37 -15.22
C LEU A 310 -26.29 -12.41 -14.85
N SER A 311 -25.51 -12.86 -15.83
CA SER A 311 -24.39 -13.80 -15.60
C SER A 311 -23.20 -13.14 -14.88
N GLY A 312 -23.04 -11.82 -14.96
CA GLY A 312 -22.04 -11.04 -14.23
C GLY A 312 -22.38 -10.78 -12.76
N LEU A 313 -23.67 -10.86 -12.37
CA LEU A 313 -24.10 -10.60 -10.99
C LEU A 313 -23.37 -11.46 -9.93
N PRO A 314 -23.23 -12.78 -10.09
CA PRO A 314 -22.52 -13.59 -9.11
C PRO A 314 -21.05 -13.15 -8.92
N ILE A 315 -20.40 -12.71 -9.99
CA ILE A 315 -19.02 -12.21 -9.94
C ILE A 315 -18.95 -10.91 -9.14
N THR A 316 -19.89 -10.00 -9.38
CA THR A 316 -19.99 -8.74 -8.64
C THR A 316 -20.25 -8.99 -7.15
N ILE A 317 -21.15 -9.91 -6.82
CA ILE A 317 -21.42 -10.31 -5.43
C ILE A 317 -20.16 -10.91 -4.78
N ALA A 318 -19.47 -11.81 -5.49
CA ALA A 318 -18.23 -12.42 -4.98
C ALA A 318 -17.15 -11.36 -4.70
N ILE A 319 -17.02 -10.34 -5.55
CA ILE A 319 -16.08 -9.23 -5.35
C ILE A 319 -16.46 -8.42 -4.10
N VAL A 320 -17.74 -8.07 -3.94
CA VAL A 320 -18.21 -7.33 -2.76
C VAL A 320 -17.94 -8.12 -1.48
N VAL A 321 -18.16 -9.44 -1.49
CA VAL A 321 -17.89 -10.32 -0.34
C VAL A 321 -16.38 -10.49 -0.09
N LEU A 322 -15.55 -10.44 -1.14
CA LEU A 322 -14.10 -10.56 -1.01
C LEU A 322 -13.48 -9.37 -0.29
N PHE A 323 -14.02 -8.18 -0.51
CA PHE A 323 -13.51 -6.93 0.07
C PHE A 323 -14.26 -6.50 1.34
N GLY A 324 -15.35 -7.14 1.68
CA GLY A 324 -16.14 -6.88 2.89
C GLY A 324 -15.95 -7.94 3.93
#